data_a7fb07e409fb0c077b53ab3483cf48de
#
_entry.id   a7fb07e409fb0c077b53ab3483cf48de
#
_cell.length_a   1.000
_cell.length_b   1.000
_cell.length_c   1.000
_cell.angle_alpha   90.00
_cell.angle_beta   90.00
_cell.angle_gamma   90.00
#
_symmetry.space_group_name_H-M   'P 1'
#
loop_
_entity.id
_entity.type
_entity.pdbx_description
1 polymer ?
#
loop_
_entity_poly.entity_id
_entity_poly.type
_entity_poly.pdbx_seq_one_letter_code
_entity_poly.pdbx_strand_id
1 'polypeptide(L)'
;LKIMPISSKLYNNNKTKKGLYLVPTPLGNMGDITLRAIDILKKSEYILCEDTRVSKILLNKYAIQSKLLTNHKFNEKKNLSKIIEFIKQGLFVSLISDAGTPSISDPGAILIKECIKNNIEIVPAPGASAVTTALSISGFSEKFFFYGFFPEKNKDLLNDLESLSQLNSSLVFFISPKKL
;
A
#
# COMPACT_ATOMS: atom_id res chain seq x y z
N LEU A 1 12.10 18.02 2.60
CA LEU A 1 11.35 16.83 3.05
C LEU A 1 11.72 16.59 4.52
N LYS A 2 10.82 16.90 5.44
CA LYS A 2 11.04 16.58 6.87
C LYS A 2 10.63 15.13 7.06
N ILE A 3 11.57 14.21 7.03
CA ILE A 3 11.35 12.85 7.50
C ILE A 3 11.16 12.98 9.02
N MET A 4 9.93 12.73 9.49
CA MET A 4 9.71 12.64 10.93
C MET A 4 10.51 11.46 11.48
N PRO A 5 11.30 11.64 12.54
CA PRO A 5 12.02 10.52 13.14
C PRO A 5 11.00 9.48 13.61
N ILE A 6 11.23 8.23 13.25
CA ILE A 6 10.45 7.09 13.75
C ILE A 6 10.68 7.07 15.26
N SER A 7 9.68 7.54 16.01
CA SER A 7 9.76 7.59 17.47
C SER A 7 9.83 6.16 18.01
N SER A 8 10.87 5.85 18.78
CA SER A 8 11.02 4.59 19.51
C SER A 8 9.88 4.32 20.53
N LYS A 9 9.03 5.32 20.81
CA LYS A 9 7.84 5.19 21.66
C LYS A 9 6.69 4.38 21.03
N LEU A 10 6.79 4.00 19.75
CA LEU A 10 5.73 3.24 19.06
C LEU A 10 5.67 1.75 19.42
N TYR A 11 6.65 1.22 20.15
CA TYR A 11 6.70 -0.22 20.44
C TYR A 11 5.87 -0.68 21.63
N ASN A 12 5.38 0.22 22.51
CA ASN A 12 4.74 -0.17 23.78
C ASN A 12 3.34 0.42 24.02
N ASN A 13 2.68 1.02 23.03
CA ASN A 13 1.32 1.50 23.25
C ASN A 13 0.29 0.55 22.62
N ASN A 14 -0.26 -0.35 23.43
CA ASN A 14 -1.45 -1.15 23.14
C ASN A 14 -2.73 -0.31 22.91
N LYS A 15 -2.66 1.01 22.92
CA LYS A 15 -3.75 1.89 22.52
C LYS A 15 -3.71 2.05 21.02
N THR A 16 -4.54 1.29 20.33
CA THR A 16 -4.85 1.52 18.92
C THR A 16 -5.35 2.94 18.74
N LYS A 17 -4.58 3.73 18.01
CA LYS A 17 -4.97 5.11 17.70
C LYS A 17 -6.01 5.12 16.59
N LYS A 18 -6.96 6.04 16.67
CA LYS A 18 -7.90 6.32 15.57
C LYS A 18 -7.10 6.75 14.34
N GLY A 19 -7.43 6.20 13.17
CA GLY A 19 -6.71 6.56 11.95
C GLY A 19 -6.88 5.56 10.83
N LEU A 20 -6.23 5.83 9.69
CA LEU A 20 -6.12 4.93 8.57
C LEU A 20 -4.82 4.11 8.68
N TYR A 21 -4.94 2.79 8.63
CA TYR A 21 -3.78 1.89 8.66
C TYR A 21 -3.47 1.39 7.25
N LEU A 22 -2.24 1.61 6.80
CA LEU A 22 -1.74 1.07 5.53
C LEU A 22 -1.01 -0.24 5.83
N VAL A 23 -1.54 -1.36 5.34
CA VAL A 23 -1.06 -2.69 5.71
C VAL A 23 -0.61 -3.46 4.47
N PRO A 24 0.70 -3.69 4.31
CA PRO A 24 1.22 -4.52 3.24
C PRO A 24 0.77 -5.98 3.35
N THR A 25 0.52 -6.58 2.20
CA THR A 25 0.15 -7.99 2.03
C THR A 25 1.28 -8.78 1.37
N PRO A 26 1.28 -10.12 1.45
CA PRO A 26 2.31 -10.96 0.84
C PRO A 26 2.44 -10.78 -0.67
N LEU A 27 3.66 -10.99 -1.20
CA LEU A 27 3.99 -10.91 -2.64
C LEU A 27 3.91 -12.29 -3.35
N GLY A 28 3.14 -13.24 -2.81
CA GLY A 28 3.01 -14.60 -3.35
C GLY A 28 3.23 -15.69 -2.31
N ASN A 29 4.06 -15.45 -1.29
CA ASN A 29 4.21 -16.34 -0.15
C ASN A 29 3.45 -15.79 1.05
N MET A 30 2.39 -16.49 1.48
CA MET A 30 1.56 -16.09 2.61
C MET A 30 2.34 -15.88 3.92
N GLY A 31 3.50 -16.53 4.08
CA GLY A 31 4.36 -16.37 5.25
C GLY A 31 5.06 -15.02 5.36
N ASP A 32 5.07 -14.21 4.30
CA ASP A 32 5.73 -12.91 4.28
C ASP A 32 4.91 -11.79 4.95
N ILE A 33 3.73 -12.10 5.46
CA ILE A 33 2.95 -11.15 6.26
C ILE A 33 3.59 -10.97 7.65
N THR A 34 3.68 -9.74 8.11
CA THR A 34 4.21 -9.47 9.45
C THR A 34 3.18 -9.77 10.54
N LEU A 35 3.64 -10.18 11.73
CA LEU A 35 2.78 -10.37 12.91
C LEU A 35 1.99 -9.10 13.22
N ARG A 36 2.63 -7.92 13.09
CA ARG A 36 1.96 -6.63 13.30
C ARG A 36 0.86 -6.38 12.27
N ALA A 37 1.06 -6.77 11.01
CA ALA A 37 0.01 -6.66 9.98
C ALA A 37 -1.21 -7.52 10.35
N ILE A 38 -1.00 -8.75 10.78
CA ILE A 38 -2.08 -9.65 11.23
C ILE A 38 -2.84 -9.02 12.40
N ASP A 39 -2.14 -8.49 13.40
CA ASP A 39 -2.76 -7.86 14.58
C ASP A 39 -3.60 -6.63 14.21
N ILE A 40 -3.09 -5.79 13.29
CA ILE A 40 -3.82 -4.63 12.77
C ILE A 40 -5.08 -5.09 12.06
N LEU A 41 -4.97 -6.04 11.14
CA LEU A 41 -6.11 -6.53 10.37
C LEU A 41 -7.18 -7.19 11.25
N LYS A 42 -6.79 -7.94 12.29
CA LYS A 42 -7.72 -8.52 13.28
C LYS A 42 -8.49 -7.47 14.09
N LYS A 43 -7.91 -6.31 14.31
CA LYS A 43 -8.54 -5.20 15.04
C LYS A 43 -9.38 -4.30 14.14
N SER A 44 -9.24 -4.41 12.81
CA SER A 44 -9.95 -3.56 11.86
C SER A 44 -11.43 -3.93 11.79
N GLU A 45 -12.32 -2.95 11.99
CA GLU A 45 -13.76 -3.12 11.69
C GLU A 45 -13.98 -3.17 10.17
N TYR A 46 -13.21 -2.39 9.42
CA TYR A 46 -13.26 -2.37 7.96
C TYR A 46 -11.87 -2.52 7.36
N ILE A 47 -11.77 -3.38 6.36
CA ILE A 47 -10.59 -3.53 5.52
C ILE A 47 -10.96 -3.12 4.10
N LEU A 48 -10.31 -2.08 3.61
CA LEU A 48 -10.42 -1.60 2.24
C LEU A 48 -9.47 -2.43 1.37
N CYS A 49 -9.95 -2.99 0.27
CA CYS A 49 -9.19 -3.84 -0.63
C CYS A 49 -9.61 -3.64 -2.08
N GLU A 50 -8.73 -3.97 -3.02
CA GLU A 50 -9.02 -3.85 -4.45
C GLU A 50 -9.95 -4.98 -4.90
N ASP A 51 -9.55 -6.24 -4.68
CA ASP A 51 -10.36 -7.43 -4.96
C ASP A 51 -10.66 -8.20 -3.68
N THR A 52 -11.95 -8.24 -3.32
CA THR A 52 -12.41 -8.96 -2.12
C THR A 52 -12.18 -10.48 -2.20
N ARG A 53 -12.07 -11.06 -3.40
CA ARG A 53 -11.84 -12.50 -3.60
C ARG A 53 -10.40 -12.84 -3.20
N VAL A 54 -9.44 -12.04 -3.64
CA VAL A 54 -8.02 -12.18 -3.28
C VAL A 54 -7.83 -11.96 -1.79
N SER A 55 -8.37 -10.86 -1.28
CA SER A 55 -8.27 -10.51 0.14
C SER A 55 -8.86 -11.56 1.07
N LYS A 56 -10.00 -12.19 0.71
CA LYS A 56 -10.62 -13.26 1.49
C LYS A 56 -9.71 -14.47 1.70
N ILE A 57 -8.86 -14.80 0.72
CA ILE A 57 -7.91 -15.92 0.85
C ILE A 57 -6.94 -15.64 2.00
N LEU A 58 -6.36 -14.43 2.03
CA LEU A 58 -5.46 -13.99 3.09
C LEU A 58 -6.15 -13.97 4.45
N LEU A 59 -7.33 -13.33 4.52
CA LEU A 59 -8.08 -13.15 5.76
C LEU A 59 -8.51 -14.50 6.37
N ASN A 60 -8.97 -15.43 5.55
CA ASN A 60 -9.34 -16.78 5.98
C ASN A 60 -8.14 -17.54 6.55
N LYS A 61 -6.97 -17.46 5.89
CA LYS A 61 -5.75 -18.13 6.37
C LYS A 61 -5.36 -17.71 7.78
N TYR A 62 -5.56 -16.44 8.13
CA TYR A 62 -5.17 -15.89 9.44
C TYR A 62 -6.35 -15.69 10.40
N ALA A 63 -7.52 -16.26 10.09
CA ALA A 63 -8.74 -16.16 10.88
C ALA A 63 -9.11 -14.71 11.22
N ILE A 64 -9.08 -13.83 10.22
CA ILE A 64 -9.45 -12.41 10.32
C ILE A 64 -10.89 -12.24 9.88
N GLN A 65 -11.75 -11.72 10.78
CA GLN A 65 -13.20 -11.59 10.58
C GLN A 65 -13.64 -10.11 10.41
N SER A 66 -12.91 -9.36 9.63
CA SER A 66 -13.21 -7.94 9.38
C SER A 66 -14.15 -7.77 8.18
N LYS A 67 -14.90 -6.68 8.16
CA LYS A 67 -15.77 -6.34 7.01
C LYS A 67 -14.92 -5.82 5.87
N LEU A 68 -15.05 -6.45 4.69
CA LEU A 68 -14.38 -6.00 3.47
C LEU A 68 -15.19 -4.92 2.76
N LEU A 69 -14.52 -3.86 2.33
CA LEU A 69 -15.05 -2.84 1.44
C LEU A 69 -14.14 -2.72 0.22
N THR A 70 -14.73 -2.74 -0.97
CA THR A 70 -13.96 -2.53 -2.20
C THR A 70 -13.50 -1.08 -2.32
N ASN A 71 -12.21 -0.90 -2.60
CA ASN A 71 -11.59 0.39 -2.86
C ASN A 71 -10.62 0.24 -4.02
N HIS A 72 -11.11 0.41 -5.23
CA HIS A 72 -10.35 0.32 -6.47
C HIS A 72 -10.44 1.64 -7.25
N LYS A 73 -9.60 1.80 -8.26
CA LYS A 73 -9.46 3.03 -9.05
C LYS A 73 -10.78 3.68 -9.50
N PHE A 74 -11.82 2.86 -9.78
CA PHE A 74 -13.11 3.35 -10.29
C PHE A 74 -14.11 3.75 -9.20
N ASN A 75 -13.95 3.26 -7.95
CA ASN A 75 -14.90 3.56 -6.87
C ASN A 75 -14.31 4.35 -5.69
N GLU A 76 -13.00 4.57 -5.66
CA GLU A 76 -12.29 5.25 -4.57
C GLU A 76 -12.93 6.60 -4.23
N LYS A 77 -13.23 7.43 -5.25
CA LYS A 77 -13.89 8.73 -5.05
C LYS A 77 -15.31 8.60 -4.47
N LYS A 78 -16.07 7.59 -4.92
CA LYS A 78 -17.46 7.37 -4.49
C LYS A 78 -17.55 6.99 -3.01
N ASN A 79 -16.60 6.19 -2.54
CA ASN A 79 -16.61 5.68 -1.16
C ASN A 79 -15.92 6.62 -0.16
N LEU A 80 -15.22 7.65 -0.66
CA LEU A 80 -14.32 8.48 0.12
C LEU A 80 -14.97 9.09 1.36
N SER A 81 -16.10 9.81 1.18
CA SER A 81 -16.80 10.48 2.28
C SER A 81 -17.23 9.51 3.38
N LYS A 82 -17.74 8.34 2.99
CA LYS A 82 -18.17 7.28 3.91
C LYS A 82 -16.99 6.72 4.72
N ILE A 83 -15.84 6.49 4.07
CA ILE A 83 -14.65 5.98 4.74
C ILE A 83 -14.10 7.00 5.73
N ILE A 84 -14.02 8.27 5.35
CA ILE A 84 -13.60 9.36 6.23
C ILE A 84 -14.52 9.47 7.45
N GLU A 85 -15.82 9.33 7.26
CA GLU A 85 -16.79 9.35 8.36
C GLU A 85 -16.57 8.18 9.34
N PHE A 86 -16.36 6.96 8.84
CA PHE A 86 -16.04 5.81 9.67
C PHE A 86 -14.82 6.06 10.56
N ILE A 87 -13.74 6.61 10.00
CA ILE A 87 -12.53 6.91 10.76
C ILE A 87 -12.79 8.01 11.79
N LYS A 88 -13.56 9.06 11.45
CA LYS A 88 -13.93 10.14 12.38
C LYS A 88 -14.80 9.63 13.54
N GLN A 89 -15.67 8.66 13.30
CA GLN A 89 -16.45 7.98 14.33
C GLN A 89 -15.58 7.07 15.22
N GLY A 90 -14.32 6.88 14.90
CA GLY A 90 -13.36 6.13 15.68
C GLY A 90 -13.28 4.65 15.32
N LEU A 91 -13.86 4.24 14.20
CA LEU A 91 -13.72 2.89 13.68
C LEU A 91 -12.29 2.66 13.19
N PHE A 92 -11.81 1.45 13.37
CA PHE A 92 -10.48 1.04 12.95
C PHE A 92 -10.53 0.59 11.48
N VAL A 93 -9.91 1.37 10.61
CA VAL A 93 -9.95 1.14 9.15
C VAL A 93 -8.55 0.86 8.62
N SER A 94 -8.41 -0.23 7.89
CA SER A 94 -7.17 -0.59 7.19
C SER A 94 -7.34 -0.55 5.69
N LEU A 95 -6.28 -0.19 4.98
CA LEU A 95 -6.16 -0.29 3.53
C LEU A 95 -5.10 -1.33 3.20
N ILE A 96 -5.45 -2.31 2.36
CA ILE A 96 -4.54 -3.31 1.80
C ILE A 96 -4.57 -3.27 0.28
N SER A 97 -3.52 -3.78 -0.35
CA SER A 97 -3.47 -4.12 -1.78
C SER A 97 -3.58 -5.63 -1.98
N ASP A 98 -3.74 -6.07 -3.21
CA ASP A 98 -3.76 -7.49 -3.55
C ASP A 98 -2.40 -8.14 -3.30
N ALA A 99 -1.29 -7.40 -3.48
CA ALA A 99 0.07 -7.85 -3.16
C ALA A 99 0.99 -6.66 -2.84
N GLY A 100 1.75 -6.75 -1.75
CA GLY A 100 2.74 -5.74 -1.36
C GLY A 100 2.15 -4.54 -0.62
N THR A 101 2.80 -3.39 -0.77
CA THR A 101 2.49 -2.14 -0.05
C THR A 101 1.38 -1.38 -0.75
N PRO A 102 0.24 -1.07 -0.09
CA PRO A 102 -0.87 -0.35 -0.68
C PRO A 102 -0.47 1.08 -1.08
N SER A 103 -1.19 1.65 -2.05
CA SER A 103 -0.99 2.99 -2.63
C SER A 103 0.30 3.21 -3.44
N ILE A 104 1.15 2.20 -3.57
CA ILE A 104 2.35 2.25 -4.42
C ILE A 104 2.03 1.59 -5.75
N SER A 105 1.65 2.36 -6.74
CA SER A 105 1.05 1.94 -8.02
C SER A 105 -0.31 1.24 -7.88
N ASP A 106 -0.92 1.31 -6.71
CA ASP A 106 -2.19 0.73 -6.31
C ASP A 106 -3.19 1.81 -5.86
N PRO A 107 -4.49 1.50 -5.73
CA PRO A 107 -5.48 2.42 -5.15
C PRO A 107 -5.14 2.85 -3.72
N GLY A 108 -5.56 4.06 -3.34
CA GLY A 108 -5.37 4.58 -1.98
C GLY A 108 -4.86 6.02 -1.91
N ALA A 109 -4.26 6.52 -2.98
CA ALA A 109 -3.67 7.86 -2.98
C ALA A 109 -4.71 8.97 -2.73
N ILE A 110 -5.94 8.83 -3.23
CA ILE A 110 -7.02 9.79 -3.03
C ILE A 110 -7.47 9.77 -1.56
N LEU A 111 -7.64 8.57 -0.99
CA LEU A 111 -8.01 8.40 0.42
C LEU A 111 -6.94 8.99 1.35
N ILE A 112 -5.66 8.70 1.08
CA ILE A 112 -4.52 9.25 1.84
C ILE A 112 -4.53 10.77 1.83
N LYS A 113 -4.68 11.39 0.64
CA LYS A 113 -4.77 12.85 0.50
C LYS A 113 -5.94 13.42 1.30
N GLU A 114 -7.08 12.76 1.29
CA GLU A 114 -8.26 13.22 2.04
C GLU A 114 -8.10 13.06 3.55
N CYS A 115 -7.45 11.98 4.01
CA CYS A 115 -7.08 11.82 5.41
C CYS A 115 -6.16 12.95 5.89
N ILE A 116 -5.15 13.31 5.09
CA ILE A 116 -4.24 14.43 5.40
C ILE A 116 -5.02 15.75 5.54
N LYS A 117 -5.92 16.05 4.61
CA LYS A 117 -6.76 17.27 4.66
C LYS A 117 -7.66 17.33 5.90
N ASN A 118 -8.10 16.18 6.38
CA ASN A 118 -8.97 16.07 7.56
C ASN A 118 -8.19 15.87 8.86
N ASN A 119 -6.84 16.01 8.87
CA ASN A 119 -5.97 15.78 10.02
C ASN A 119 -6.17 14.38 10.65
N ILE A 120 -6.49 13.39 9.82
CA ILE A 120 -6.61 11.98 10.22
C ILE A 120 -5.21 11.38 10.23
N GLU A 121 -4.85 10.71 11.33
CA GLU A 121 -3.57 10.00 11.44
C GLU A 121 -3.51 8.84 10.44
N ILE A 122 -2.38 8.73 9.72
CA ILE A 122 -2.11 7.64 8.79
C ILE A 122 -0.95 6.83 9.37
N VAL A 123 -1.22 5.57 9.66
CA VAL A 123 -0.27 4.67 10.33
C VAL A 123 0.22 3.60 9.35
N PRO A 124 1.47 3.65 8.90
CA PRO A 124 2.02 2.59 8.05
C PRO A 124 2.43 1.38 8.91
N ALA A 125 2.11 0.20 8.43
CA ALA A 125 2.74 -1.04 8.88
C ALA A 125 3.85 -1.39 7.87
N PRO A 126 5.14 -1.37 8.26
CA PRO A 126 6.20 -1.86 7.39
C PRO A 126 5.97 -3.33 7.00
N GLY A 127 6.27 -3.67 5.75
CA GLY A 127 6.05 -5.03 5.26
C GLY A 127 6.57 -5.24 3.84
N ALA A 128 6.01 -6.23 3.15
CA ALA A 128 6.45 -6.65 1.84
C ALA A 128 6.34 -5.53 0.78
N SER A 129 7.40 -5.39 -0.02
CA SER A 129 7.47 -4.45 -1.14
C SER A 129 8.26 -5.06 -2.29
N ALA A 130 7.61 -5.23 -3.44
CA ALA A 130 8.24 -5.81 -4.63
C ALA A 130 9.43 -4.97 -5.11
N VAL A 131 9.34 -3.64 -5.01
CA VAL A 131 10.39 -2.71 -5.43
C VAL A 131 11.67 -2.94 -4.65
N THR A 132 11.62 -2.89 -3.32
CA THR A 132 12.80 -3.07 -2.47
C THR A 132 13.31 -4.51 -2.48
N THR A 133 12.42 -5.51 -2.57
CA THR A 133 12.80 -6.92 -2.67
C THR A 133 13.56 -7.20 -3.96
N ALA A 134 13.05 -6.74 -5.11
CA ALA A 134 13.74 -6.92 -6.39
C ALA A 134 15.10 -6.21 -6.40
N LEU A 135 15.16 -4.98 -5.89
CA LEU A 135 16.39 -4.21 -5.83
C LEU A 135 17.46 -4.89 -4.96
N SER A 136 17.07 -5.45 -3.81
CA SER A 136 18.02 -6.07 -2.86
C SER A 136 18.75 -7.28 -3.43
N ILE A 137 18.20 -7.96 -4.45
CA ILE A 137 18.81 -9.12 -5.09
C ILE A 137 19.38 -8.82 -6.48
N SER A 138 19.22 -7.60 -6.99
CA SER A 138 19.60 -7.23 -8.35
C SER A 138 21.11 -7.06 -8.55
N GLY A 139 21.83 -6.71 -7.48
CA GLY A 139 23.23 -6.30 -7.56
C GLY A 139 23.43 -4.92 -8.22
N PHE A 140 22.36 -4.17 -8.47
CA PHE A 140 22.41 -2.82 -9.03
C PHE A 140 22.70 -1.76 -7.97
N SER A 141 22.77 -0.49 -8.41
CA SER A 141 23.02 0.66 -7.53
C SER A 141 21.94 0.80 -6.44
N GLU A 142 22.38 1.18 -5.20
CA GLU A 142 21.48 1.55 -4.11
C GLU A 142 20.63 2.79 -4.41
N LYS A 143 21.09 3.64 -5.31
CA LYS A 143 20.30 4.76 -5.82
C LYS A 143 19.35 4.23 -6.86
N PHE A 144 18.06 4.41 -6.65
CA PHE A 144 17.06 3.94 -7.59
C PHE A 144 15.91 4.93 -7.77
N PHE A 145 15.32 4.87 -8.94
CA PHE A 145 14.09 5.56 -9.29
C PHE A 145 13.01 4.52 -9.61
N PHE A 146 11.91 4.56 -8.89
CA PHE A 146 10.76 3.72 -9.17
C PHE A 146 9.76 4.49 -10.03
N TYR A 147 9.52 4.01 -11.23
CA TYR A 147 8.63 4.63 -12.21
C TYR A 147 7.16 4.22 -12.02
N GLY A 148 6.90 2.99 -11.57
CA GLY A 148 5.58 2.36 -11.57
C GLY A 148 5.35 1.50 -12.81
N PHE A 149 4.13 1.45 -13.32
CA PHE A 149 3.81 0.70 -14.54
C PHE A 149 4.19 1.48 -15.80
N PHE A 150 4.64 0.75 -16.82
CA PHE A 150 4.89 1.34 -18.14
C PHE A 150 3.63 1.98 -18.72
N PRO A 151 3.78 3.11 -19.46
CA PRO A 151 2.71 3.68 -20.26
C PRO A 151 2.14 2.66 -21.25
N GLU A 152 0.87 2.81 -21.62
CA GLU A 152 0.25 1.92 -22.61
C GLU A 152 0.74 2.21 -24.03
N LYS A 153 1.10 3.47 -24.31
CA LYS A 153 1.55 3.91 -25.62
C LYS A 153 3.07 3.86 -25.72
N ASN A 154 3.59 3.16 -26.72
CA ASN A 154 5.04 3.03 -26.96
C ASN A 154 5.76 4.37 -27.12
N LYS A 155 5.11 5.36 -27.74
CA LYS A 155 5.69 6.71 -27.90
C LYS A 155 5.95 7.38 -26.56
N ASP A 156 5.00 7.31 -25.63
CA ASP A 156 5.13 7.90 -24.30
C ASP A 156 6.22 7.16 -23.52
N LEU A 157 6.28 5.83 -23.65
CA LEU A 157 7.34 5.02 -23.05
C LEU A 157 8.74 5.40 -23.54
N LEU A 158 8.93 5.57 -24.84
CA LEU A 158 10.24 5.95 -25.41
C LEU A 158 10.68 7.34 -24.91
N ASN A 159 9.79 8.32 -24.91
CA ASN A 159 10.09 9.65 -24.39
C ASN A 159 10.47 9.61 -22.89
N ASP A 160 9.74 8.83 -22.10
CA ASP A 160 10.02 8.67 -20.66
C ASP A 160 11.35 7.97 -20.45
N LEU A 161 11.66 6.88 -21.19
CA LEU A 161 12.93 6.18 -21.10
C LEU A 161 14.11 7.06 -21.51
N GLU A 162 13.98 7.89 -22.53
CA GLU A 162 14.99 8.86 -22.93
C GLU A 162 15.29 9.84 -21.80
N SER A 163 14.25 10.39 -21.18
CA SER A 163 14.38 11.30 -20.03
C SER A 163 15.00 10.60 -18.82
N LEU A 164 14.61 9.36 -18.55
CA LEU A 164 15.11 8.57 -17.40
C LEU A 164 16.55 8.08 -17.63
N SER A 165 17.01 7.93 -18.87
CA SER A 165 18.39 7.53 -19.20
C SER A 165 19.45 8.50 -18.69
N GLN A 166 19.06 9.75 -18.41
CA GLN A 166 19.94 10.77 -17.82
C GLN A 166 20.13 10.60 -16.30
N LEU A 167 19.34 9.73 -15.67
CA LEU A 167 19.46 9.50 -14.22
C LEU A 167 20.60 8.53 -13.93
N ASN A 168 21.53 8.94 -13.10
CA ASN A 168 22.57 8.05 -12.57
C ASN A 168 22.01 7.20 -11.41
N SER A 169 21.05 6.30 -11.74
CA SER A 169 20.34 5.47 -10.76
C SER A 169 19.79 4.20 -11.42
N SER A 170 19.56 3.16 -10.65
CA SER A 170 18.81 1.98 -11.10
C SER A 170 17.37 2.35 -11.39
N LEU A 171 16.81 1.90 -12.50
CA LEU A 171 15.40 2.14 -12.84
C LEU A 171 14.58 0.89 -12.51
N VAL A 172 13.50 1.06 -11.79
CA VAL A 172 12.59 -0.02 -11.39
C VAL A 172 11.20 0.24 -11.97
N PHE A 173 10.67 -0.74 -12.68
CA PHE A 173 9.35 -0.68 -13.31
C PHE A 173 8.49 -1.86 -12.90
N PHE A 174 7.18 -1.67 -12.90
CA PHE A 174 6.22 -2.76 -12.91
C PHE A 174 5.79 -3.05 -14.35
N ILE A 175 5.75 -4.33 -14.70
CA ILE A 175 5.29 -4.78 -16.01
C ILE A 175 4.33 -5.96 -15.84
N SER A 176 3.26 -5.97 -16.64
CA SER A 176 2.38 -7.13 -16.70
C SER A 176 3.08 -8.27 -17.46
N PRO A 177 3.01 -9.53 -16.98
CA PRO A 177 3.57 -10.68 -17.70
C PRO A 177 3.08 -10.83 -19.15
N LYS A 178 1.90 -10.27 -19.45
CA LYS A 178 1.35 -10.28 -20.83
C LYS A 178 2.04 -9.27 -21.76
N LYS A 179 2.89 -8.39 -21.23
CA LYS A 179 3.61 -7.35 -21.99
C LYS A 179 5.12 -7.65 -22.08
N LEU A 180 5.56 -8.77 -21.56
CA LEU A 180 6.89 -9.36 -21.75
C LEU A 180 6.88 -10.28 -22.97
#